data_197579418a321307a2d67406b18ac9a8
#
_entry.id   197579418a321307a2d67406b18ac9a8
#
_cell.length_a   1.000
_cell.length_b   1.000
_cell.length_c   1.000
_cell.angle_alpha   90.00
_cell.angle_beta   90.00
_cell.angle_gamma   90.00
#
_symmetry.space_group_name_H-M   'P 1'
#
loop_
_entity.id
_entity.type
_entity.pdbx_description
1 polymer ?
#
loop_
_entity_poly.entity_id
_entity_poly.type
_entity_poly.pdbx_seq_one_letter_code
_entity_poly.pdbx_strand_id
1 'polypeptide(L)'
;MRPPQRAHSEPPTVSGRWLLMAVSAALLAAAACAWLTLCFLFWQGSWQLLYHPTAAVAHTPADAGLAFDPVAFATGEDGAPRLKGWWIPAAPGANYSRYTVLYLHGQAGNLGDTVDELAALHVVGVNILAFDYRGYGQSQAAHPSESHLREDAESALNYLAGTRHVSANTIVVEGSALGANLALEIGAAHPELAGVVLDSPLAAPVDVLFNDPRSRLVPAHLLVRDRFNAVQAAVALRIPSLWLESSSTGQPVALREDDPGIYRQAGGAKMRVWLKPASAPSQEFLNAWSRWLDDLPARATASRP
;
A
#
# COMPACT_ATOMS: atom_id res chain seq x y z
N MET A 1 -9.85 9.63 -93.57
CA MET A 1 -10.19 9.65 -92.18
C MET A 1 -8.91 9.49 -91.37
N ARG A 2 -8.48 10.55 -90.61
CA ARG A 2 -7.35 10.45 -89.72
C ARG A 2 -7.86 9.99 -88.31
N PRO A 3 -7.20 9.02 -87.64
CA PRO A 3 -7.60 8.61 -86.28
C PRO A 3 -7.36 9.74 -85.29
N PRO A 4 -8.19 9.83 -84.26
CA PRO A 4 -8.01 10.89 -83.21
C PRO A 4 -6.73 10.61 -82.42
N GLN A 5 -5.88 11.66 -82.34
CA GLN A 5 -4.70 11.63 -81.47
C GLN A 5 -5.18 11.59 -80.01
N ARG A 6 -4.75 10.54 -79.26
CA ARG A 6 -4.92 10.49 -77.81
C ARG A 6 -4.07 11.57 -77.19
N ALA A 7 -4.72 12.52 -76.53
CA ALA A 7 -4.03 13.47 -75.67
C ALA A 7 -3.30 12.71 -74.57
N HIS A 8 -1.97 12.79 -74.58
CA HIS A 8 -1.16 12.35 -73.42
C HIS A 8 -1.42 13.34 -72.31
N SER A 9 -2.20 12.97 -71.32
CA SER A 9 -2.29 13.71 -70.06
C SER A 9 -0.92 13.61 -69.36
N GLU A 10 -0.24 14.72 -69.19
CA GLU A 10 0.98 14.77 -68.38
C GLU A 10 0.66 14.29 -66.97
N PRO A 11 1.56 13.49 -66.38
CA PRO A 11 1.36 13.00 -64.98
C PRO A 11 1.30 14.22 -64.04
N PRO A 12 0.43 14.22 -63.03
CA PRO A 12 0.28 15.35 -62.13
C PRO A 12 1.63 15.57 -61.41
N THR A 13 2.25 16.72 -61.62
CA THR A 13 3.50 17.14 -60.94
C THR A 13 3.18 17.61 -59.55
N VAL A 14 3.63 16.86 -58.51
CA VAL A 14 3.48 17.25 -57.11
C VAL A 14 4.48 18.33 -56.79
N SER A 15 4.01 19.49 -56.28
CA SER A 15 4.90 20.59 -55.91
C SER A 15 5.82 20.19 -54.77
N GLY A 16 7.13 20.59 -54.83
CA GLY A 16 8.10 20.30 -53.76
C GLY A 16 7.67 20.80 -52.37
N ARG A 17 6.92 21.90 -52.31
CA ARG A 17 6.36 22.46 -51.06
C ARG A 17 5.28 21.54 -50.47
N TRP A 18 4.43 20.94 -51.29
CA TRP A 18 3.41 19.99 -50.85
C TRP A 18 4.07 18.70 -50.31
N LEU A 19 5.11 18.20 -51.00
CA LEU A 19 5.85 17.02 -50.55
C LEU A 19 6.51 17.27 -49.20
N LEU A 20 7.15 18.42 -49.02
CA LEU A 20 7.75 18.82 -47.73
C LEU A 20 6.69 18.86 -46.60
N MET A 21 5.54 19.52 -46.87
CA MET A 21 4.45 19.52 -45.87
C MET A 21 3.91 18.16 -45.54
N ALA A 22 3.72 17.29 -46.53
CA ALA A 22 3.24 15.93 -46.33
C ALA A 22 4.24 15.08 -45.50
N VAL A 23 5.54 15.16 -45.81
CA VAL A 23 6.59 14.49 -45.06
C VAL A 23 6.68 15.06 -43.65
N SER A 24 6.65 16.37 -43.44
CA SER A 24 6.66 16.98 -42.12
C SER A 24 5.45 16.55 -41.27
N ALA A 25 4.26 16.54 -41.87
CA ALA A 25 3.04 16.08 -41.21
C ALA A 25 3.12 14.61 -40.84
N ALA A 26 3.67 13.75 -41.72
CA ALA A 26 3.87 12.33 -41.42
C ALA A 26 4.88 12.11 -40.28
N LEU A 27 5.98 12.87 -40.26
CA LEU A 27 6.98 12.79 -39.18
C LEU A 27 6.40 13.28 -37.85
N LEU A 28 5.64 14.36 -37.82
CA LEU A 28 4.97 14.86 -36.64
C LEU A 28 3.93 13.85 -36.11
N ALA A 29 3.14 13.24 -37.00
CA ALA A 29 2.19 12.21 -36.65
C ALA A 29 2.89 10.97 -36.05
N ALA A 30 4.00 10.54 -36.69
CA ALA A 30 4.79 9.41 -36.16
C ALA A 30 5.39 9.74 -34.77
N ALA A 31 5.93 10.94 -34.58
CA ALA A 31 6.46 11.39 -33.29
C ALA A 31 5.35 11.44 -32.20
N ALA A 32 4.18 11.97 -32.56
CA ALA A 32 3.03 12.01 -31.66
C ALA A 32 2.56 10.58 -31.28
N CYS A 33 2.46 9.67 -32.24
CA CYS A 33 2.11 8.27 -31.96
C CYS A 33 3.15 7.59 -31.05
N ALA A 34 4.44 7.80 -31.31
CA ALA A 34 5.52 7.26 -30.47
C ALA A 34 5.44 7.80 -29.05
N TRP A 35 5.20 9.10 -28.88
CA TRP A 35 5.07 9.72 -27.56
C TRP A 35 3.80 9.24 -26.81
N LEU A 36 2.66 9.12 -27.49
CA LEU A 36 1.44 8.56 -26.91
C LEU A 36 1.64 7.10 -26.48
N THR A 37 2.37 6.31 -27.29
CA THR A 37 2.75 4.94 -26.92
C THR A 37 3.60 4.92 -25.65
N LEU A 38 4.60 5.81 -25.51
CA LEU A 38 5.38 5.97 -24.29
C LEU A 38 4.51 6.32 -23.08
N CYS A 39 3.58 7.26 -23.24
CA CYS A 39 2.63 7.62 -22.18
C CYS A 39 1.79 6.41 -21.75
N PHE A 40 1.29 5.64 -22.71
CA PHE A 40 0.49 4.44 -22.45
C PHE A 40 1.31 3.36 -21.73
N LEU A 41 2.52 3.07 -22.18
CA LEU A 41 3.41 2.10 -21.56
C LEU A 41 3.81 2.52 -20.13
N PHE A 42 4.11 3.80 -19.93
CA PHE A 42 4.38 4.32 -18.60
C PHE A 42 3.15 4.18 -17.68
N TRP A 43 1.98 4.58 -18.16
CA TRP A 43 0.72 4.47 -17.40
C TRP A 43 0.43 3.02 -17.01
N GLN A 44 0.63 2.07 -17.92
CA GLN A 44 0.37 0.65 -17.69
C GLN A 44 1.41 -0.01 -16.78
N GLY A 45 2.68 0.43 -16.87
CA GLY A 45 3.80 -0.21 -16.16
C GLY A 45 4.28 0.53 -14.91
N SER A 46 3.81 1.74 -14.63
CA SER A 46 4.30 2.57 -13.52
C SER A 46 4.10 1.94 -12.14
N TRP A 47 3.06 1.12 -11.97
CA TRP A 47 2.82 0.40 -10.72
C TRP A 47 4.02 -0.46 -10.29
N GLN A 48 4.77 -1.05 -11.25
CA GLN A 48 5.97 -1.88 -10.98
C GLN A 48 7.13 -1.10 -10.36
N LEU A 49 7.09 0.22 -10.40
CA LEU A 49 8.10 1.05 -9.75
C LEU A 49 7.85 1.22 -8.24
N LEU A 50 6.61 1.10 -7.84
CA LEU A 50 6.20 1.25 -6.44
C LEU A 50 5.96 -0.11 -5.78
N TYR A 51 5.26 -1.01 -6.47
CA TYR A 51 4.87 -2.31 -5.93
C TYR A 51 5.75 -3.42 -6.50
N HIS A 52 6.26 -4.27 -5.63
CA HIS A 52 7.13 -5.38 -5.98
C HIS A 52 6.58 -6.70 -5.41
N PRO A 53 5.36 -7.11 -5.83
CA PRO A 53 4.73 -8.30 -5.29
C PRO A 53 5.47 -9.57 -5.70
N THR A 54 5.49 -10.57 -4.82
CA THR A 54 5.91 -11.93 -5.11
C THR A 54 4.73 -12.87 -4.94
N ALA A 55 4.59 -13.88 -5.81
CA ALA A 55 3.48 -14.84 -5.76
C ALA A 55 3.79 -16.04 -4.86
N ALA A 56 5.07 -16.45 -4.79
CA ALA A 56 5.46 -17.63 -4.02
C ALA A 56 5.60 -17.27 -2.54
N VAL A 57 4.74 -17.82 -1.70
CA VAL A 57 4.82 -17.71 -0.23
C VAL A 57 5.79 -18.76 0.27
N ALA A 58 7.00 -18.34 0.67
CA ALA A 58 8.08 -19.24 1.08
C ALA A 58 7.97 -19.67 2.54
N HIS A 59 7.45 -18.81 3.41
CA HIS A 59 7.34 -19.03 4.85
C HIS A 59 5.91 -18.86 5.33
N THR A 60 5.60 -19.52 6.44
CA THR A 60 4.31 -19.47 7.12
C THR A 60 4.51 -19.21 8.61
N PRO A 61 3.51 -18.82 9.38
CA PRO A 61 3.65 -18.66 10.83
C PRO A 61 4.13 -19.93 11.55
N ALA A 62 3.92 -21.12 10.97
CA ALA A 62 4.43 -22.37 11.51
C ALA A 62 5.97 -22.42 11.56
N ASP A 63 6.65 -21.75 10.63
CA ASP A 63 8.13 -21.69 10.60
C ASP A 63 8.69 -20.92 11.80
N ALA A 64 7.88 -20.00 12.37
CA ALA A 64 8.15 -19.30 13.63
C ALA A 64 7.52 -20.01 14.87
N GLY A 65 6.97 -21.21 14.70
CA GLY A 65 6.33 -21.98 15.78
C GLY A 65 4.96 -21.44 16.21
N LEU A 66 4.31 -20.61 15.39
CA LEU A 66 3.01 -20.04 15.70
C LEU A 66 1.87 -20.93 15.18
N ALA A 67 0.86 -21.13 16.02
CA ALA A 67 -0.40 -21.70 15.58
C ALA A 67 -1.18 -20.65 14.79
N PHE A 68 -1.76 -21.03 13.65
CA PHE A 68 -2.55 -20.15 12.81
C PHE A 68 -3.62 -20.90 12.02
N ASP A 69 -4.68 -20.19 11.64
CA ASP A 69 -5.70 -20.67 10.73
C ASP A 69 -5.54 -19.96 9.37
N PRO A 70 -5.39 -20.68 8.25
CA PRO A 70 -5.52 -20.07 6.94
C PRO A 70 -6.93 -19.47 6.76
N VAL A 71 -7.03 -18.25 6.27
CA VAL A 71 -8.30 -17.56 6.03
C VAL A 71 -8.41 -17.11 4.58
N ALA A 72 -9.64 -17.11 4.08
CA ALA A 72 -9.97 -16.62 2.76
C ALA A 72 -11.30 -15.85 2.82
N PHE A 73 -11.34 -14.63 2.25
CA PHE A 73 -12.48 -13.73 2.39
C PHE A 73 -12.61 -12.78 1.21
N ALA A 74 -13.57 -11.85 1.27
CA ALA A 74 -13.89 -10.90 0.20
C ALA A 74 -14.28 -11.61 -1.10
N THR A 75 -15.41 -12.32 -1.10
CA THR A 75 -15.90 -13.09 -2.24
C THR A 75 -16.05 -12.22 -3.49
N GLY A 76 -15.44 -12.66 -4.60
CA GLY A 76 -15.56 -12.05 -5.91
C GLY A 76 -16.90 -12.35 -6.60
N GLU A 77 -17.08 -11.79 -7.80
CA GLU A 77 -18.28 -12.04 -8.62
C GLU A 77 -18.43 -13.52 -9.04
N ASP A 78 -17.30 -14.21 -9.15
CA ASP A 78 -17.20 -15.64 -9.45
C ASP A 78 -17.50 -16.55 -8.25
N GLY A 79 -17.78 -15.97 -7.07
CA GLY A 79 -18.02 -16.70 -5.81
C GLY A 79 -16.73 -17.17 -5.13
N ALA A 80 -15.55 -16.93 -5.70
CA ALA A 80 -14.27 -17.28 -5.09
C ALA A 80 -13.76 -16.16 -4.15
N PRO A 81 -13.07 -16.50 -3.04
CA PRO A 81 -12.46 -15.49 -2.19
C PRO A 81 -11.29 -14.81 -2.91
N ARG A 82 -11.28 -13.48 -2.87
CA ARG A 82 -10.24 -12.66 -3.49
C ARG A 82 -8.98 -12.51 -2.65
N LEU A 83 -9.15 -12.56 -1.32
CA LEU A 83 -8.08 -12.32 -0.36
C LEU A 83 -7.79 -13.58 0.44
N LYS A 84 -6.51 -13.87 0.64
CA LYS A 84 -6.00 -14.97 1.45
C LYS A 84 -5.04 -14.45 2.51
N GLY A 85 -5.04 -15.08 3.66
CA GLY A 85 -4.22 -14.65 4.78
C GLY A 85 -4.22 -15.64 5.92
N TRP A 86 -3.83 -15.16 7.09
CA TRP A 86 -3.68 -15.93 8.31
C TRP A 86 -4.35 -15.25 9.49
N TRP A 87 -5.08 -16.04 10.26
CA TRP A 87 -5.52 -15.67 11.57
C TRP A 87 -4.61 -16.33 12.60
N ILE A 88 -3.93 -15.54 13.41
CA ILE A 88 -3.02 -16.00 14.46
C ILE A 88 -3.64 -15.59 15.79
N PRO A 89 -4.19 -16.55 16.58
CA PRO A 89 -4.78 -16.22 17.88
C PRO A 89 -3.69 -15.85 18.88
N ALA A 90 -4.01 -14.95 19.80
CA ALA A 90 -3.15 -14.66 20.94
C ALA A 90 -2.90 -15.92 21.78
N ALA A 91 -1.75 -15.99 22.44
CA ALA A 91 -1.45 -17.07 23.36
C ALA A 91 -2.49 -17.11 24.50
N PRO A 92 -2.85 -18.31 24.99
CA PRO A 92 -3.80 -18.43 26.10
C PRO A 92 -3.33 -17.64 27.33
N GLY A 93 -4.20 -16.77 27.86
CA GLY A 93 -3.89 -15.94 29.01
C GLY A 93 -3.04 -14.70 28.73
N ALA A 94 -2.78 -14.38 27.47
CA ALA A 94 -2.06 -13.17 27.10
C ALA A 94 -2.80 -11.90 27.54
N ASN A 95 -2.06 -10.91 28.04
CA ASN A 95 -2.60 -9.70 28.65
C ASN A 95 -3.41 -8.83 27.66
N TYR A 96 -3.06 -8.85 26.39
CA TYR A 96 -3.67 -8.02 25.34
C TYR A 96 -4.54 -8.81 24.37
N SER A 97 -4.93 -10.06 24.71
CA SER A 97 -5.76 -10.93 23.88
C SER A 97 -7.14 -10.36 23.52
N ARG A 98 -7.57 -9.29 24.21
CA ARG A 98 -8.77 -8.51 23.87
C ARG A 98 -8.60 -7.71 22.56
N TYR A 99 -7.36 -7.37 22.17
CA TYR A 99 -7.09 -6.63 20.96
C TYR A 99 -6.81 -7.55 19.78
N THR A 100 -7.19 -7.10 18.61
CA THR A 100 -6.90 -7.74 17.34
C THR A 100 -6.16 -6.76 16.45
N VAL A 101 -4.98 -7.14 16.00
CA VAL A 101 -4.20 -6.38 15.02
C VAL A 101 -4.62 -6.81 13.63
N LEU A 102 -5.06 -5.85 12.80
CA LEU A 102 -5.11 -5.98 11.36
C LEU A 102 -3.76 -5.55 10.81
N TYR A 103 -2.96 -6.51 10.35
CA TYR A 103 -1.61 -6.26 9.84
C TYR A 103 -1.61 -6.02 8.33
N LEU A 104 -1.03 -4.90 7.92
CA LEU A 104 -0.92 -4.41 6.54
C LEU A 104 0.56 -4.39 6.14
N HIS A 105 0.97 -5.34 5.30
CA HIS A 105 2.37 -5.45 4.88
C HIS A 105 2.79 -4.34 3.91
N GLY A 106 4.10 -4.19 3.68
CA GLY A 106 4.68 -3.19 2.81
C GLY A 106 4.47 -3.46 1.31
N GLN A 107 5.12 -2.64 0.47
CA GLN A 107 4.98 -2.67 -0.99
C GLN A 107 5.70 -3.81 -1.69
N ALA A 108 6.60 -4.51 -1.02
CA ALA A 108 7.42 -5.58 -1.61
C ALA A 108 7.14 -6.93 -0.96
N GLY A 109 7.41 -8.01 -1.70
CA GLY A 109 7.29 -9.37 -1.17
C GLY A 109 5.87 -9.88 -1.13
N ASN A 110 5.55 -10.62 -0.10
CA ASN A 110 4.23 -11.13 0.27
C ASN A 110 4.17 -11.42 1.77
N LEU A 111 3.06 -11.96 2.23
CA LEU A 111 2.85 -12.26 3.66
C LEU A 111 3.89 -13.22 4.25
N GLY A 112 4.47 -14.12 3.44
CA GLY A 112 5.53 -15.02 3.89
C GLY A 112 6.83 -14.33 4.31
N ASP A 113 7.07 -13.12 3.79
CA ASP A 113 8.25 -12.32 4.12
C ASP A 113 8.09 -11.56 5.46
N THR A 114 6.90 -11.60 6.07
CA THR A 114 6.55 -10.84 7.29
C THR A 114 6.40 -11.73 8.53
N VAL A 115 6.80 -12.99 8.45
CA VAL A 115 6.61 -13.97 9.56
C VAL A 115 7.29 -13.53 10.84
N ASP A 116 8.46 -12.90 10.76
CA ASP A 116 9.20 -12.42 11.93
C ASP A 116 8.46 -11.25 12.63
N GLU A 117 7.86 -10.33 11.86
CA GLU A 117 7.03 -9.24 12.37
C GLU A 117 5.76 -9.79 13.04
N LEU A 118 5.11 -10.77 12.41
CA LEU A 118 3.93 -11.42 12.99
C LEU A 118 4.28 -12.18 14.27
N ALA A 119 5.46 -12.80 14.33
CA ALA A 119 5.96 -13.43 15.56
C ALA A 119 6.21 -12.40 16.67
N ALA A 120 6.76 -11.24 16.31
CA ALA A 120 6.95 -10.14 17.26
C ALA A 120 5.62 -9.66 17.86
N LEU A 121 4.62 -9.47 17.02
CA LEU A 121 3.26 -9.11 17.45
C LEU A 121 2.61 -10.17 18.32
N HIS A 122 2.79 -11.45 17.98
CA HIS A 122 2.29 -12.54 18.81
C HIS A 122 2.90 -12.54 20.21
N VAL A 123 4.19 -12.16 20.34
CA VAL A 123 4.85 -12.00 21.66
C VAL A 123 4.24 -10.83 22.46
N VAL A 124 3.76 -9.78 21.82
CA VAL A 124 2.98 -8.73 22.49
C VAL A 124 1.72 -9.31 23.15
N GLY A 125 1.12 -10.32 22.57
CA GLY A 125 -0.03 -11.03 23.14
C GLY A 125 -1.38 -10.60 22.59
N VAL A 126 -1.42 -10.16 21.34
CA VAL A 126 -2.61 -9.77 20.58
C VAL A 126 -3.03 -10.85 19.59
N ASN A 127 -4.30 -10.85 19.16
CA ASN A 127 -4.70 -11.63 17.98
C ASN A 127 -4.27 -10.90 16.72
N ILE A 128 -4.00 -11.63 15.62
CA ILE A 128 -3.52 -11.02 14.39
C ILE A 128 -4.34 -11.56 13.21
N LEU A 129 -4.84 -10.65 12.37
CA LEU A 129 -5.27 -10.94 11.01
C LEU A 129 -4.25 -10.31 10.07
N ALA A 130 -3.53 -11.14 9.32
CA ALA A 130 -2.62 -10.72 8.28
C ALA A 130 -3.05 -11.33 6.94
N PHE A 131 -2.95 -10.59 5.84
CA PHE A 131 -3.40 -11.06 4.53
C PHE A 131 -2.58 -10.44 3.40
N ASP A 132 -2.53 -11.14 2.27
CA ASP A 132 -1.98 -10.61 1.02
C ASP A 132 -3.02 -9.77 0.29
N TYR A 133 -2.65 -8.57 -0.14
CA TYR A 133 -3.50 -7.78 -1.04
C TYR A 133 -3.65 -8.48 -2.39
N ARG A 134 -4.66 -8.09 -3.18
CA ARG A 134 -4.78 -8.51 -4.59
C ARG A 134 -3.48 -8.20 -5.34
N GLY A 135 -2.98 -9.18 -6.06
CA GLY A 135 -1.69 -9.10 -6.77
C GLY A 135 -0.49 -9.59 -5.98
N TYR A 136 -0.65 -9.87 -4.67
CA TYR A 136 0.39 -10.40 -3.80
C TYR A 136 0.09 -11.84 -3.40
N GLY A 137 1.15 -12.61 -3.13
CA GLY A 137 1.12 -13.95 -2.57
C GLY A 137 0.10 -14.85 -3.25
N GLN A 138 -0.82 -15.39 -2.45
CA GLN A 138 -1.86 -16.30 -2.92
C GLN A 138 -3.23 -15.63 -3.14
N SER A 139 -3.34 -14.32 -2.96
CA SER A 139 -4.56 -13.56 -3.24
C SER A 139 -4.82 -13.46 -4.74
N GLN A 140 -6.02 -13.01 -5.12
CA GLN A 140 -6.42 -12.89 -6.52
C GLN A 140 -5.40 -12.08 -7.32
N ALA A 141 -5.04 -12.59 -8.49
CA ALA A 141 -4.12 -11.90 -9.40
C ALA A 141 -4.71 -10.57 -9.87
N ALA A 142 -3.98 -9.49 -9.66
CA ALA A 142 -4.33 -8.13 -10.09
C ALA A 142 -3.06 -7.27 -10.17
N HIS A 143 -3.14 -6.11 -10.81
CA HIS A 143 -2.11 -5.09 -10.63
C HIS A 143 -2.41 -4.33 -9.34
N PRO A 144 -1.47 -4.28 -8.38
CA PRO A 144 -1.64 -3.49 -7.16
C PRO A 144 -1.86 -2.01 -7.50
N SER A 145 -2.67 -1.36 -6.68
CA SER A 145 -2.90 0.09 -6.73
C SER A 145 -3.37 0.56 -5.35
N GLU A 146 -3.22 1.82 -5.04
CA GLU A 146 -3.70 2.42 -3.79
C GLU A 146 -5.19 2.11 -3.54
N SER A 147 -6.03 2.21 -4.59
CA SER A 147 -7.46 1.89 -4.48
C SER A 147 -7.69 0.42 -4.14
N HIS A 148 -6.97 -0.52 -4.77
CA HIS A 148 -7.09 -1.94 -4.47
C HIS A 148 -6.63 -2.25 -3.04
N LEU A 149 -5.50 -1.69 -2.59
CA LEU A 149 -5.01 -1.90 -1.23
C LEU A 149 -6.01 -1.39 -0.18
N ARG A 150 -6.63 -0.23 -0.43
CA ARG A 150 -7.66 0.34 0.45
C ARG A 150 -8.91 -0.54 0.49
N GLU A 151 -9.44 -0.94 -0.65
CA GLU A 151 -10.62 -1.84 -0.74
C GLU A 151 -10.35 -3.20 -0.05
N ASP A 152 -9.12 -3.72 -0.17
CA ASP A 152 -8.72 -4.98 0.46
C ASP A 152 -8.64 -4.83 1.98
N ALA A 153 -8.09 -3.72 2.49
CA ALA A 153 -8.06 -3.41 3.92
C ALA A 153 -9.47 -3.22 4.50
N GLU A 154 -10.36 -2.54 3.78
CA GLU A 154 -11.78 -2.42 4.14
C GLU A 154 -12.48 -3.79 4.19
N SER A 155 -12.19 -4.66 3.23
CA SER A 155 -12.71 -6.02 3.22
C SER A 155 -12.22 -6.84 4.41
N ALA A 156 -10.97 -6.62 4.86
CA ALA A 156 -10.41 -7.25 6.04
C ALA A 156 -11.07 -6.76 7.34
N LEU A 157 -11.35 -5.46 7.45
CA LEU A 157 -12.12 -4.90 8.57
C LEU A 157 -13.54 -5.49 8.62
N ASN A 158 -14.20 -5.58 7.47
CA ASN A 158 -15.52 -6.20 7.37
C ASN A 158 -15.49 -7.70 7.73
N TYR A 159 -14.42 -8.42 7.38
CA TYR A 159 -14.23 -9.82 7.78
C TYR A 159 -14.07 -9.95 9.31
N LEU A 160 -13.26 -9.07 9.93
CA LEU A 160 -13.10 -9.05 11.39
C LEU A 160 -14.44 -8.77 12.09
N ALA A 161 -15.17 -7.77 11.66
CA ALA A 161 -16.44 -7.39 12.28
C ALA A 161 -17.55 -8.43 12.03
N GLY A 162 -17.72 -8.85 10.77
CA GLY A 162 -18.86 -9.70 10.35
C GLY A 162 -18.65 -11.17 10.62
N THR A 163 -17.45 -11.70 10.35
CA THR A 163 -17.16 -13.15 10.44
C THR A 163 -16.51 -13.53 11.76
N ARG A 164 -15.55 -12.73 12.22
CA ARG A 164 -14.83 -12.97 13.49
C ARG A 164 -15.51 -12.32 14.68
N HIS A 165 -16.52 -11.49 14.48
CA HIS A 165 -17.27 -10.77 15.51
C HIS A 165 -16.38 -9.93 16.43
N VAL A 166 -15.29 -9.37 15.87
CA VAL A 166 -14.36 -8.49 16.60
C VAL A 166 -14.97 -7.08 16.66
N SER A 167 -15.06 -6.51 17.85
CA SER A 167 -15.55 -5.14 18.00
C SER A 167 -14.54 -4.12 17.46
N ALA A 168 -15.01 -3.12 16.70
CA ALA A 168 -14.13 -2.13 16.08
C ALA A 168 -13.23 -1.42 17.09
N ASN A 169 -13.73 -1.11 18.29
CA ASN A 169 -12.99 -0.47 19.36
C ASN A 169 -11.89 -1.36 20.01
N THR A 170 -11.73 -2.60 19.55
CA THR A 170 -10.64 -3.51 19.92
C THR A 170 -9.72 -3.84 18.74
N ILE A 171 -10.00 -3.29 17.55
CA ILE A 171 -9.15 -3.46 16.38
C ILE A 171 -8.10 -2.37 16.35
N VAL A 172 -6.84 -2.77 16.25
CA VAL A 172 -5.69 -1.92 15.98
C VAL A 172 -5.25 -2.19 14.55
N VAL A 173 -5.12 -1.17 13.72
CA VAL A 173 -4.55 -1.34 12.37
C VAL A 173 -3.06 -1.02 12.45
N GLU A 174 -2.24 -2.00 12.14
CA GLU A 174 -0.79 -1.85 12.03
C GLU A 174 -0.36 -1.98 10.59
N GLY A 175 0.61 -1.17 10.20
CA GLY A 175 1.22 -1.31 8.89
C GLY A 175 2.71 -1.02 8.91
N SER A 176 3.44 -1.67 7.99
CA SER A 176 4.87 -1.49 7.78
C SER A 176 5.14 -0.81 6.43
N ALA A 177 6.04 0.17 6.39
CA ALA A 177 6.42 0.93 5.21
C ALA A 177 5.18 1.51 4.47
N LEU A 178 4.88 1.08 3.23
CA LEU A 178 3.69 1.50 2.50
C LEU A 178 2.39 1.06 3.20
N GLY A 179 2.39 -0.10 3.86
CA GLY A 179 1.29 -0.55 4.70
C GLY A 179 1.00 0.40 5.86
N ALA A 180 2.01 1.09 6.41
CA ALA A 180 1.83 2.12 7.42
C ALA A 180 1.10 3.36 6.86
N ASN A 181 1.38 3.75 5.62
CA ASN A 181 0.62 4.82 4.96
C ASN A 181 -0.86 4.41 4.78
N LEU A 182 -1.11 3.16 4.39
CA LEU A 182 -2.46 2.62 4.29
C LEU A 182 -3.15 2.55 5.65
N ALA A 183 -2.45 2.08 6.71
CA ALA A 183 -2.97 2.04 8.08
C ALA A 183 -3.37 3.44 8.58
N LEU A 184 -2.59 4.46 8.23
CA LEU A 184 -2.90 5.86 8.55
C LEU A 184 -4.19 6.32 7.85
N GLU A 185 -4.38 5.99 6.57
CA GLU A 185 -5.61 6.32 5.82
C GLU A 185 -6.83 5.60 6.39
N ILE A 186 -6.73 4.31 6.68
CA ILE A 186 -7.78 3.51 7.31
C ILE A 186 -8.13 4.08 8.69
N GLY A 187 -7.13 4.38 9.52
CA GLY A 187 -7.37 4.97 10.85
C GLY A 187 -8.01 6.35 10.81
N ALA A 188 -7.70 7.14 9.79
CA ALA A 188 -8.35 8.44 9.58
C ALA A 188 -9.81 8.32 9.13
N ALA A 189 -10.15 7.27 8.38
CA ALA A 189 -11.51 6.98 7.91
C ALA A 189 -12.38 6.31 9.00
N HIS A 190 -11.79 5.60 9.96
CA HIS A 190 -12.46 4.77 10.96
C HIS A 190 -12.18 5.23 12.40
N PRO A 191 -12.82 6.31 12.87
CA PRO A 191 -12.61 6.82 14.23
C PRO A 191 -13.12 5.89 15.34
N GLU A 192 -13.86 4.83 15.00
CA GLU A 192 -14.32 3.79 15.91
C GLU A 192 -13.27 2.76 16.28
N LEU A 193 -12.16 2.67 15.55
CA LEU A 193 -11.06 1.74 15.81
C LEU A 193 -10.33 2.09 17.12
N ALA A 194 -9.66 1.10 17.71
CA ALA A 194 -8.86 1.29 18.93
C ALA A 194 -7.69 2.25 18.72
N GLY A 195 -6.99 2.09 17.60
CA GLY A 195 -5.87 2.94 17.23
C GLY A 195 -5.13 2.42 16.01
N VAL A 196 -4.03 3.08 15.67
CA VAL A 196 -3.13 2.69 14.57
C VAL A 196 -1.69 2.58 15.05
N VAL A 197 -0.95 1.63 14.47
CA VAL A 197 0.49 1.52 14.65
C VAL A 197 1.16 1.64 13.29
N LEU A 198 2.11 2.54 13.18
CA LEU A 198 2.75 2.95 11.95
C LEU A 198 4.24 2.63 12.05
N ASP A 199 4.67 1.53 11.43
CA ASP A 199 6.07 1.15 11.41
C ASP A 199 6.74 1.72 10.15
N SER A 200 7.65 2.66 10.37
CA SER A 200 8.47 3.27 9.32
C SER A 200 7.66 3.78 8.13
N PRO A 201 6.61 4.61 8.34
CA PRO A 201 5.78 5.12 7.26
C PRO A 201 6.62 5.92 6.25
N LEU A 202 6.30 5.76 4.97
CA LEU A 202 6.99 6.46 3.89
C LEU A 202 6.52 7.92 3.82
N ALA A 203 7.45 8.86 3.83
CA ALA A 203 7.13 10.29 3.76
C ALA A 203 6.45 10.68 2.44
N ALA A 204 6.92 10.12 1.35
CA ALA A 204 6.40 10.36 0.00
C ALA A 204 6.49 9.09 -0.85
N PRO A 205 5.56 8.13 -0.70
CA PRO A 205 5.63 6.82 -1.36
C PRO A 205 5.74 6.92 -2.87
N VAL A 206 5.07 7.89 -3.48
CA VAL A 206 5.00 8.06 -4.93
C VAL A 206 6.21 8.78 -5.55
N ASP A 207 7.11 9.33 -4.74
CA ASP A 207 8.30 10.03 -5.25
C ASP A 207 9.23 9.10 -6.06
N VAL A 208 9.23 7.81 -5.77
CA VAL A 208 9.96 6.81 -6.56
C VAL A 208 9.51 6.82 -8.03
N LEU A 209 8.23 7.06 -8.29
CA LEU A 209 7.67 7.16 -9.64
C LEU A 209 8.12 8.44 -10.36
N PHE A 210 8.17 9.57 -9.65
CA PHE A 210 8.56 10.87 -10.21
C PHE A 210 10.07 11.04 -10.35
N ASN A 211 10.86 10.33 -9.55
CA ASN A 211 12.31 10.32 -9.64
C ASN A 211 12.85 9.33 -10.69
N ASP A 212 12.02 8.44 -11.23
CA ASP A 212 12.42 7.55 -12.32
C ASP A 212 12.72 8.36 -13.60
N PRO A 213 13.84 8.09 -14.31
CA PRO A 213 14.19 8.82 -15.53
C PRO A 213 13.09 8.80 -16.61
N ARG A 214 12.29 7.75 -16.67
CA ARG A 214 11.18 7.61 -17.65
C ARG A 214 10.08 8.63 -17.40
N SER A 215 9.87 9.08 -16.17
CA SER A 215 8.87 10.08 -15.81
C SER A 215 9.12 11.44 -16.47
N ARG A 216 10.38 11.74 -16.86
CA ARG A 216 10.74 13.01 -17.55
C ARG A 216 10.28 13.06 -19.02
N LEU A 217 9.98 11.90 -19.60
CA LEU A 217 9.58 11.77 -21.01
C LEU A 217 8.08 11.85 -21.20
N VAL A 218 7.31 11.75 -20.11
CA VAL A 218 5.84 11.69 -20.12
C VAL A 218 5.27 12.61 -19.04
N PRO A 219 3.99 13.00 -19.12
CA PRO A 219 3.35 13.82 -18.09
C PRO A 219 3.00 12.94 -16.85
N ALA A 220 4.03 12.44 -16.14
CA ALA A 220 3.90 11.45 -15.08
C ALA A 220 2.88 11.85 -14.00
N HIS A 221 2.84 13.13 -13.61
CA HIS A 221 1.87 13.65 -12.62
C HIS A 221 0.40 13.52 -13.05
N LEU A 222 0.12 13.39 -14.36
CA LEU A 222 -1.22 13.15 -14.88
C LEU A 222 -1.51 11.65 -15.04
N LEU A 223 -0.47 10.84 -15.25
CA LEU A 223 -0.59 9.41 -15.53
C LEU A 223 -0.61 8.55 -14.27
N VAL A 224 0.12 8.95 -13.24
CA VAL A 224 0.15 8.25 -11.95
C VAL A 224 -1.12 8.58 -11.16
N ARG A 225 -1.87 7.55 -10.76
CA ARG A 225 -3.13 7.69 -10.01
C ARG A 225 -2.95 7.57 -8.50
N ASP A 226 -2.00 6.75 -8.07
CA ASP A 226 -1.69 6.55 -6.67
C ASP A 226 -1.12 7.85 -6.07
N ARG A 227 -1.59 8.23 -4.90
CA ARG A 227 -1.21 9.47 -4.23
C ARG A 227 -0.64 9.23 -2.83
N PHE A 228 -1.24 8.29 -2.08
CA PHE A 228 -0.91 8.04 -0.68
C PHE A 228 -0.74 9.36 0.08
N ASN A 229 -1.81 10.12 0.20
CA ASN A 229 -1.76 11.44 0.80
C ASN A 229 -1.63 11.35 2.34
N ALA A 230 -0.45 10.91 2.78
CA ALA A 230 -0.16 10.66 4.18
C ALA A 230 -0.34 11.90 5.06
N VAL A 231 -0.04 13.09 4.53
CA VAL A 231 -0.22 14.36 5.26
C VAL A 231 -1.70 14.63 5.53
N GLN A 232 -2.56 14.45 4.54
CA GLN A 232 -4.00 14.66 4.69
C GLN A 232 -4.60 13.63 5.66
N ALA A 233 -4.20 12.38 5.57
CA ALA A 233 -4.63 11.32 6.48
C ALA A 233 -4.16 11.60 7.91
N ALA A 234 -2.91 12.04 8.11
CA ALA A 234 -2.40 12.41 9.43
C ALA A 234 -3.19 13.56 10.06
N VAL A 235 -3.48 14.62 9.32
CA VAL A 235 -4.31 15.75 9.80
C VAL A 235 -5.73 15.30 10.17
N ALA A 236 -6.27 14.33 9.43
CA ALA A 236 -7.61 13.79 9.67
C ALA A 236 -7.66 12.76 10.80
N LEU A 237 -6.53 12.17 11.21
CA LEU A 237 -6.47 11.14 12.25
C LEU A 237 -7.01 11.68 13.58
N ARG A 238 -7.88 10.90 14.26
CA ARG A 238 -8.48 11.28 15.56
C ARG A 238 -8.30 10.20 16.64
N ILE A 239 -7.88 9.02 16.23
CA ILE A 239 -7.64 7.88 17.14
C ILE A 239 -6.18 7.86 17.62
N PRO A 240 -5.87 7.16 18.73
CA PRO A 240 -4.51 7.00 19.21
C PRO A 240 -3.59 6.39 18.18
N SER A 241 -2.35 6.87 18.10
CA SER A 241 -1.35 6.34 17.15
C SER A 241 0.01 6.10 17.83
N LEU A 242 0.60 4.94 17.52
CA LEU A 242 1.97 4.58 17.85
C LEU A 242 2.82 4.66 16.58
N TRP A 243 3.91 5.41 16.61
CA TRP A 243 4.84 5.60 15.52
C TRP A 243 6.15 4.93 15.87
N LEU A 244 6.47 3.86 15.16
CA LEU A 244 7.71 3.12 15.27
C LEU A 244 8.63 3.55 14.13
N GLU A 245 9.79 4.05 14.46
CA GLU A 245 10.77 4.53 13.47
C GLU A 245 12.04 3.71 13.62
N SER A 246 12.49 3.07 12.57
CA SER A 246 13.77 2.36 12.58
C SER A 246 14.84 3.13 11.83
N SER A 247 16.04 3.20 12.40
CA SER A 247 17.20 3.76 11.72
C SER A 247 17.98 2.66 11.03
N SER A 248 17.83 2.54 9.71
CA SER A 248 18.58 1.57 8.90
C SER A 248 20.10 1.82 8.87
N THR A 249 20.56 2.97 9.34
CA THR A 249 21.99 3.37 9.28
C THR A 249 22.71 3.27 10.61
N GLY A 250 22.04 2.83 11.70
CA GLY A 250 22.67 2.78 13.04
C GLY A 250 23.06 4.14 13.61
N GLN A 251 22.95 5.21 12.84
CA GLN A 251 23.00 6.58 13.33
C GLN A 251 21.60 6.92 13.85
N PRO A 252 21.44 7.56 15.04
CA PRO A 252 20.24 8.27 15.30
C PRO A 252 20.07 9.16 14.06
N VAL A 253 18.97 8.99 13.32
CA VAL A 253 18.56 10.03 12.38
C VAL A 253 18.50 11.24 13.26
N ALA A 254 19.59 12.04 13.22
CA ALA A 254 19.66 13.28 13.95
C ALA A 254 18.34 13.91 13.64
N LEU A 255 17.55 14.07 14.68
CA LEU A 255 16.23 14.61 14.64
C LEU A 255 16.18 15.52 13.43
N ARG A 256 15.56 15.11 12.36
CA ARG A 256 15.14 16.04 11.35
C ARG A 256 14.05 16.84 12.02
N GLU A 257 14.49 17.68 12.97
CA GLU A 257 13.64 18.66 13.63
C GLU A 257 12.96 19.53 12.59
N ASP A 258 13.55 19.60 11.40
CA ASP A 258 13.07 20.36 10.26
C ASP A 258 12.18 19.56 9.29
N ASP A 259 12.00 18.24 9.48
CA ASP A 259 11.02 17.52 8.70
C ASP A 259 9.62 17.94 9.17
N PRO A 260 8.82 18.64 8.31
CA PRO A 260 7.41 18.92 8.61
C PRO A 260 6.59 17.63 8.72
N GLY A 261 7.26 16.56 9.08
CA GLY A 261 6.91 15.15 9.05
C GLY A 261 5.47 14.88 9.37
N ILE A 262 4.95 13.89 8.75
CA ILE A 262 3.59 13.35 8.90
C ILE A 262 3.23 13.25 10.41
N TYR A 263 4.17 12.82 11.24
CA TYR A 263 4.00 12.72 12.70
C TYR A 263 3.60 14.04 13.36
N ARG A 264 4.21 15.16 13.01
CA ARG A 264 3.88 16.45 13.63
C ARG A 264 2.45 16.88 13.34
N GLN A 265 1.96 16.56 12.15
CA GLN A 265 0.64 16.93 11.66
C GLN A 265 -0.45 15.98 12.14
N ALA A 266 -0.08 14.77 12.60
CA ALA A 266 -1.03 13.78 13.07
C ALA A 266 -1.86 14.32 14.24
N GLY A 267 -3.17 14.17 14.12
CA GLY A 267 -4.14 14.44 15.17
C GLY A 267 -4.21 13.30 16.20
N GLY A 268 -5.06 13.49 17.22
CA GLY A 268 -5.24 12.49 18.26
C GLY A 268 -4.05 12.37 19.23
N ALA A 269 -4.16 11.42 20.18
CA ALA A 269 -3.05 11.05 21.04
C ALA A 269 -2.00 10.28 20.24
N LYS A 270 -0.74 10.64 20.38
CA LYS A 270 0.33 10.01 19.60
C LYS A 270 1.58 9.76 20.43
N MET A 271 2.18 8.59 20.23
CA MET A 271 3.46 8.20 20.82
C MET A 271 4.45 7.88 19.69
N ARG A 272 5.70 8.30 19.83
CA ARG A 272 6.77 8.01 18.87
C ARG A 272 7.90 7.31 19.59
N VAL A 273 8.39 6.22 19.00
CA VAL A 273 9.49 5.44 19.54
C VAL A 273 10.51 5.16 18.43
N TRP A 274 11.78 5.38 18.72
CA TRP A 274 12.88 5.05 17.83
C TRP A 274 13.41 3.67 18.20
N LEU A 275 13.32 2.74 17.24
CA LEU A 275 13.81 1.38 17.41
C LEU A 275 15.21 1.24 16.82
N LYS A 276 16.07 0.51 17.49
CA LYS A 276 17.34 0.09 16.90
C LYS A 276 17.05 -1.08 15.93
N PRO A 277 17.74 -1.13 14.76
CA PRO A 277 17.65 -2.28 13.90
C PRO A 277 18.03 -3.55 14.68
N ALA A 278 17.14 -4.52 14.69
CA ALA A 278 17.35 -5.79 15.38
C ALA A 278 16.79 -6.92 14.51
N SER A 279 17.42 -8.09 14.57
CA SER A 279 16.99 -9.30 13.88
C SER A 279 15.88 -10.07 14.61
N ALA A 280 15.40 -9.55 15.74
CA ALA A 280 14.33 -10.14 16.56
C ALA A 280 13.57 -9.00 17.25
N PRO A 281 12.34 -9.20 17.72
CA PRO A 281 11.60 -8.18 18.44
C PRO A 281 12.41 -7.70 19.64
N SER A 282 12.82 -6.43 19.60
CA SER A 282 13.61 -5.85 20.67
C SER A 282 12.72 -5.63 21.90
N GLN A 283 13.33 -5.63 23.10
CA GLN A 283 12.60 -5.26 24.31
C GLN A 283 12.00 -3.84 24.21
N GLU A 284 12.63 -2.96 23.43
CA GLU A 284 12.12 -1.62 23.16
C GLU A 284 10.80 -1.67 22.37
N PHE A 285 10.70 -2.56 21.36
CA PHE A 285 9.47 -2.79 20.61
C PHE A 285 8.34 -3.29 21.53
N LEU A 286 8.61 -4.36 22.30
CA LEU A 286 7.62 -4.92 23.23
C LEU A 286 7.15 -3.91 24.26
N ASN A 287 8.07 -3.13 24.83
CA ASN A 287 7.75 -2.08 25.80
C ASN A 287 6.95 -0.93 25.18
N ALA A 288 7.23 -0.57 23.92
CA ALA A 288 6.48 0.45 23.21
C ALA A 288 5.03 0.04 23.00
N TRP A 289 4.82 -1.18 22.51
CA TRP A 289 3.50 -1.74 22.30
C TRP A 289 2.72 -1.87 23.61
N SER A 290 3.31 -2.49 24.64
CA SER A 290 2.64 -2.71 25.93
C SER A 290 2.21 -1.38 26.56
N ARG A 291 3.12 -0.41 26.65
CA ARG A 291 2.82 0.92 27.19
C ARG A 291 1.70 1.60 26.41
N TRP A 292 1.76 1.56 25.07
CA TRP A 292 0.76 2.19 24.24
C TRP A 292 -0.61 1.51 24.38
N LEU A 293 -0.66 0.16 24.44
CA LEU A 293 -1.91 -0.59 24.65
C LEU A 293 -2.53 -0.32 26.02
N ASP A 294 -1.69 -0.12 27.06
CA ASP A 294 -2.15 0.24 28.41
C ASP A 294 -2.74 1.65 28.47
N ASP A 295 -2.21 2.56 27.64
CA ASP A 295 -2.67 3.95 27.54
C ASP A 295 -3.92 4.09 26.65
N LEU A 296 -4.33 3.05 25.90
CA LEU A 296 -5.54 3.13 25.09
C LEU A 296 -6.78 3.34 25.98
N PRO A 297 -7.62 4.32 25.66
CA PRO A 297 -8.82 4.58 26.43
C PRO A 297 -9.74 3.35 26.44
N ALA A 298 -10.17 2.93 27.65
CA ALA A 298 -11.21 1.92 27.77
C ALA A 298 -12.53 2.51 27.20
N ARG A 299 -12.73 2.40 25.90
CA ARG A 299 -13.99 2.80 25.28
C ARG A 299 -15.04 1.77 25.68
N ALA A 300 -16.06 2.22 26.42
CA ALA A 300 -17.20 1.40 26.76
C ALA A 300 -17.74 0.73 25.49
N THR A 301 -17.94 -0.58 25.54
CA THR A 301 -18.68 -1.29 24.52
C THR A 301 -20.03 -0.61 24.39
N ALA A 302 -20.28 0.04 23.25
CA ALA A 302 -21.62 0.55 22.96
C ALA A 302 -22.54 -0.67 22.99
N SER A 303 -23.32 -0.80 24.08
CA SER A 303 -24.39 -1.77 24.17
C SER A 303 -25.36 -1.45 23.00
N ARG A 304 -25.37 -2.33 22.00
CA ARG A 304 -26.41 -2.27 20.97
C ARG A 304 -27.78 -2.42 21.65
N PRO A 305 -28.75 -1.53 21.34
CA PRO A 305 -30.10 -1.71 21.74
C PRO A 305 -30.74 -2.93 21.08
#